data_ea3d6d2946c9b242168d287a32703c26
#
_entry.id   ea3d6d2946c9b242168d287a32703c26
#
_cell.length_a   1.000
_cell.length_b   1.000
_cell.length_c   1.000
_cell.angle_alpha   90.00
_cell.angle_beta   90.00
_cell.angle_gamma   90.00
#
_symmetry.space_group_name_H-M   'P 1'
#
loop_
_entity.id
_entity.type
_entity.pdbx_description
1 polymer ?
#
loop_
_entity_poly.entity_id
_entity_poly.type
_entity_poly.pdbx_seq_one_letter_code
_entity_poly.pdbx_strand_id
1 'polypeptide(L)'
;AYIDLLRSYLMEVLGGSASLPPRRGRPAKPFYNFPVLSSAAAKAAPAHPVPGTQLDFAGGTNFRELGGYEADEGKHIKWGQIWRGIPTCKLTGEADRAKLDALGLRLILDLRSSGEVQKEPDYVPDGARLVQICGLCAEDGHEISFAPDDIATLMKGYEESADGSTFVQAMYERMLFGNKAFKELFRALEAGETPILFHCSAGKDRTGVAAML
;
A
#
# COMPACT_ATOMS: atom_id res chain seq x y z
N ALA A 1 5.67 16.63 4.87
CA ALA A 1 7.13 16.43 4.85
C ALA A 1 7.53 15.30 3.90
N TYR A 2 7.05 14.05 4.11
CA TYR A 2 7.49 12.88 3.33
C TYR A 2 6.95 12.89 1.88
N ILE A 3 5.69 13.23 1.69
CA ILE A 3 5.07 13.38 0.35
C ILE A 3 5.68 14.56 -0.40
N ASP A 4 6.04 15.62 0.31
CA ASP A 4 6.68 16.78 -0.32
C ASP A 4 8.10 16.44 -0.78
N LEU A 5 8.82 15.61 -0.03
CA LEU A 5 10.14 15.10 -0.42
C LEU A 5 10.05 14.21 -1.67
N LEU A 6 9.12 13.27 -1.66
CA LEU A 6 8.89 12.36 -2.79
C LEU A 6 8.42 13.12 -4.04
N ARG A 7 7.57 14.12 -3.86
CA ARG A 7 7.07 14.98 -4.93
C ARG A 7 8.17 15.85 -5.52
N SER A 8 9.02 16.45 -4.69
CA SER A 8 10.18 17.22 -5.12
C SER A 8 11.15 16.34 -5.89
N TYR A 9 11.38 15.12 -5.41
CA TYR A 9 12.22 14.13 -6.07
C TYR A 9 11.66 13.70 -7.44
N LEU A 10 10.38 13.36 -7.53
CA LEU A 10 9.74 13.00 -8.80
C LEU A 10 9.80 14.14 -9.82
N MET A 11 9.65 15.37 -9.39
CA MET A 11 9.79 16.56 -10.27
C MET A 11 11.22 16.76 -10.75
N GLU A 12 12.21 16.48 -9.93
CA GLU A 12 13.63 16.64 -10.26
C GLU A 12 14.13 15.53 -11.20
N VAL A 13 13.77 14.27 -10.92
CA VAL A 13 14.23 13.09 -11.69
C VAL A 13 13.52 12.95 -13.03
N LEU A 14 12.24 13.31 -13.11
CA LEU A 14 11.47 13.24 -14.36
C LEU A 14 11.75 14.41 -15.32
N GLY A 15 12.72 15.28 -15.00
CA GLY A 15 13.10 16.42 -15.83
C GLY A 15 11.93 17.38 -16.08
N GLY A 16 11.02 17.43 -15.11
CA GLY A 16 9.69 17.94 -15.30
C GLY A 16 9.58 19.43 -15.46
N SER A 17 9.43 19.85 -16.66
CA SER A 17 8.74 21.09 -17.02
C SER A 17 7.23 20.89 -17.16
N ALA A 18 6.65 19.89 -16.55
CA ALA A 18 5.21 19.76 -16.41
C ALA A 18 4.76 20.48 -15.15
N SER A 19 4.44 21.76 -15.28
CA SER A 19 3.74 22.52 -14.26
C SER A 19 2.36 21.88 -14.02
N LEU A 20 2.29 21.02 -13.01
CA LEU A 20 0.97 20.66 -12.46
C LEU A 20 0.35 21.95 -11.92
N PRO A 21 -0.91 22.24 -12.26
CA PRO A 21 -1.57 23.45 -11.78
C PRO A 21 -1.53 23.48 -10.25
N PRO A 22 -1.29 24.63 -9.63
CA PRO A 22 -1.30 24.75 -8.19
C PRO A 22 -2.69 24.35 -7.66
N ARG A 23 -2.78 23.34 -6.79
CA ARG A 23 -4.01 23.04 -6.06
C ARG A 23 -4.41 24.28 -5.27
N ARG A 24 -5.46 24.96 -5.70
CA ARG A 24 -6.01 26.11 -4.97
C ARG A 24 -6.53 25.63 -3.59
N GLY A 25 -5.89 26.11 -2.55
CA GLY A 25 -6.54 26.48 -1.31
C GLY A 25 -7.05 25.39 -0.38
N ARG A 26 -6.20 24.41 0.03
CA ARG A 26 -6.36 23.81 1.36
C ARG A 26 -4.98 23.75 2.05
N PRO A 27 -4.85 24.24 3.29
CA PRO A 27 -3.63 24.00 4.06
C PRO A 27 -3.46 22.50 4.23
N ALA A 28 -2.25 21.99 3.95
CA ALA A 28 -1.90 20.60 4.19
C ALA A 28 -2.08 20.29 5.67
N LYS A 29 -3.12 19.54 6.01
CA LYS A 29 -3.21 18.96 7.35
C LYS A 29 -2.13 17.89 7.45
N PRO A 30 -1.38 17.83 8.56
CA PRO A 30 -0.38 16.78 8.73
C PRO A 30 -1.05 15.41 8.67
N PHE A 31 -0.45 14.49 7.93
CA PHE A 31 -0.95 13.16 7.58
C PHE A 31 -1.20 12.21 8.77
N TYR A 32 -0.97 12.68 10.00
CA TYR A 32 -0.97 11.85 11.22
C TYR A 32 -2.27 11.89 12.05
N ASN A 33 -3.28 12.63 11.63
CA ASN A 33 -4.57 12.69 12.33
C ASN A 33 -5.69 12.13 11.46
N PHE A 34 -5.66 10.82 11.16
CA PHE A 34 -6.87 10.13 10.77
C PHE A 34 -7.69 9.87 12.02
N PRO A 35 -8.95 10.30 12.10
CA PRO A 35 -9.80 9.95 13.22
C PRO A 35 -9.96 8.42 13.25
N VAL A 36 -9.46 7.79 14.29
CA VAL A 36 -9.87 6.44 14.66
C VAL A 36 -11.31 6.59 15.13
N LEU A 37 -12.25 6.14 14.33
CA LEU A 37 -13.65 6.11 14.76
C LEU A 37 -13.77 5.07 15.87
N SER A 38 -13.82 5.56 17.12
CA SER A 38 -14.17 4.71 18.26
C SER A 38 -15.61 4.26 18.08
N SER A 39 -15.91 3.03 18.49
CA SER A 39 -17.22 2.37 18.39
C SER A 39 -18.39 3.09 19.08
N ALA A 40 -18.14 4.23 19.72
CA ALA A 40 -19.14 5.01 20.45
C ALA A 40 -19.85 6.09 19.61
N ALA A 41 -19.47 6.32 18.36
CA ALA A 41 -20.05 7.36 17.48
C ALA A 41 -20.90 6.78 16.35
N ALA A 42 -21.68 5.73 16.60
CA ALA A 42 -22.69 5.24 15.68
C ALA A 42 -23.93 6.17 15.66
N LYS A 43 -23.75 7.41 15.19
CA LYS A 43 -24.85 8.27 14.74
C LYS A 43 -24.72 8.52 13.25
N ALA A 44 -25.65 7.92 12.49
CA ALA A 44 -25.84 8.09 11.04
C ALA A 44 -24.51 8.05 10.25
N ALA A 45 -24.13 6.88 9.79
CA ALA A 45 -23.04 6.75 8.83
C ALA A 45 -23.32 7.69 7.64
N PRO A 46 -22.34 8.48 7.17
CA PRO A 46 -22.48 9.22 5.93
C PRO A 46 -22.88 8.25 4.82
N ALA A 47 -23.66 8.70 3.85
CA ALA A 47 -24.11 7.87 2.72
C ALA A 47 -22.96 7.23 1.94
N HIS A 48 -21.73 7.74 2.11
CA HIS A 48 -20.50 7.19 1.61
C HIS A 48 -19.38 7.30 2.67
N PRO A 49 -18.56 6.26 2.87
CA PRO A 49 -17.41 6.31 3.78
C PRO A 49 -16.41 7.39 3.32
N VAL A 50 -15.65 7.93 4.24
CA VAL A 50 -14.57 8.87 3.93
C VAL A 50 -13.43 8.09 3.23
N PRO A 51 -12.91 8.56 2.07
CA PRO A 51 -11.79 7.89 1.41
C PRO A 51 -10.61 7.64 2.33
N GLY A 52 -10.04 6.44 2.31
CA GLY A 52 -8.93 6.04 3.16
C GLY A 52 -9.29 5.69 4.60
N THR A 53 -10.58 5.63 4.94
CA THR A 53 -11.02 5.12 6.25
C THR A 53 -10.49 3.71 6.46
N GLN A 54 -9.93 3.47 7.65
CA GLN A 54 -9.44 2.16 8.03
C GLN A 54 -10.61 1.21 8.30
N LEU A 55 -10.54 0.01 7.74
CA LEU A 55 -11.41 -1.08 8.11
C LEU A 55 -10.92 -1.69 9.43
N ASP A 56 -11.87 -1.98 10.30
CA ASP A 56 -11.61 -2.57 11.60
C ASP A 56 -11.52 -4.09 11.50
N PHE A 57 -10.29 -4.61 11.54
CA PHE A 57 -9.95 -6.01 11.67
C PHE A 57 -9.26 -6.24 13.01
N ALA A 58 -9.67 -7.25 13.75
CA ALA A 58 -9.07 -7.56 15.05
C ALA A 58 -7.62 -8.07 14.91
N GLY A 59 -7.32 -8.78 13.83
CA GLY A 59 -5.99 -9.32 13.54
C GLY A 59 -4.99 -8.32 13.03
N GLY A 60 -5.39 -7.08 12.77
CA GLY A 60 -4.42 -6.10 12.28
C GLY A 60 -4.99 -4.75 11.94
N THR A 61 -4.08 -3.82 11.72
CA THR A 61 -4.35 -2.43 11.37
C THR A 61 -4.00 -2.15 9.92
N ASN A 62 -4.22 -0.91 9.49
CA ASN A 62 -3.77 -0.40 8.19
C ASN A 62 -4.49 -0.98 6.95
N PHE A 63 -5.61 -1.67 7.14
CA PHE A 63 -6.46 -2.13 6.05
C PHE A 63 -7.40 -1.00 5.60
N ARG A 64 -7.37 -0.63 4.32
CA ARG A 64 -8.12 0.53 3.79
C ARG A 64 -8.64 0.26 2.39
N GLU A 65 -9.74 0.92 2.07
CA GLU A 65 -10.25 1.03 0.71
C GLU A 65 -9.71 2.30 0.04
N LEU A 66 -9.43 2.21 -1.27
CA LEU A 66 -9.01 3.35 -2.09
C LEU A 66 -10.18 3.98 -2.88
N GLY A 67 -11.40 3.52 -2.66
CA GLY A 67 -12.59 4.13 -3.26
C GLY A 67 -12.81 5.56 -2.80
N GLY A 68 -13.47 6.36 -3.62
CA GLY A 68 -13.87 7.73 -3.34
C GLY A 68 -12.76 8.79 -3.43
N TYR A 69 -11.50 8.42 -3.62
CA TYR A 69 -10.46 9.41 -3.90
C TYR A 69 -10.72 10.08 -5.23
N GLU A 70 -10.57 11.41 -5.23
CA GLU A 70 -10.74 12.24 -6.42
C GLU A 70 -9.62 11.96 -7.43
N ALA A 71 -10.00 11.74 -8.67
CA ALA A 71 -9.15 11.61 -9.83
C ALA A 71 -9.31 12.84 -10.76
N ASP A 72 -8.66 12.83 -11.90
CA ASP A 72 -8.79 13.92 -12.87
C ASP A 72 -10.22 14.05 -13.41
N GLU A 73 -10.55 15.24 -13.90
CA GLU A 73 -11.85 15.58 -14.52
C GLU A 73 -13.05 15.38 -13.58
N GLY A 74 -12.87 15.49 -12.26
CA GLY A 74 -13.95 15.32 -11.28
C GLY A 74 -14.42 13.87 -11.12
N LYS A 75 -13.68 12.92 -11.67
CA LYS A 75 -13.92 11.48 -11.46
C LYS A 75 -13.43 11.05 -10.08
N HIS A 76 -13.89 9.89 -9.65
CA HIS A 76 -13.46 9.28 -8.39
C HIS A 76 -13.14 7.81 -8.61
N ILE A 77 -12.22 7.27 -7.80
CA ILE A 77 -11.99 5.83 -7.75
C ILE A 77 -13.29 5.15 -7.28
N LYS A 78 -13.72 4.11 -8.00
CA LYS A 78 -14.93 3.36 -7.65
C LYS A 78 -14.75 2.66 -6.31
N TRP A 79 -15.78 2.72 -5.48
CA TRP A 79 -15.84 1.98 -4.23
C TRP A 79 -15.88 0.47 -4.46
N GLY A 80 -15.36 -0.29 -3.50
CA GLY A 80 -15.37 -1.75 -3.51
C GLY A 80 -14.43 -2.39 -4.52
N GLN A 81 -13.47 -1.65 -5.10
CA GLN A 81 -12.63 -2.17 -6.18
C GLN A 81 -11.16 -2.36 -5.79
N ILE A 82 -10.63 -1.48 -4.96
CA ILE A 82 -9.19 -1.46 -4.65
C ILE A 82 -8.99 -1.37 -3.14
N TRP A 83 -8.36 -2.37 -2.59
CA TRP A 83 -8.04 -2.49 -1.18
C TRP A 83 -6.53 -2.53 -0.97
N ARG A 84 -6.07 -1.95 0.11
CA ARG A 84 -4.70 -2.08 0.57
C ARG A 84 -4.66 -2.53 2.01
N GLY A 85 -3.64 -3.28 2.43
CA GLY A 85 -3.62 -3.77 3.81
C GLY A 85 -2.32 -4.42 4.26
N ILE A 86 -2.48 -5.22 5.31
CA ILE A 86 -1.50 -6.14 5.86
C ILE A 86 -1.70 -7.54 5.28
N PRO A 87 -0.77 -8.49 5.51
CA PRO A 87 -0.93 -9.88 5.08
C PRO A 87 -2.21 -10.51 5.63
N THR A 88 -2.91 -11.23 4.79
CA THR A 88 -4.17 -11.88 5.16
C THR A 88 -3.99 -13.02 6.16
N CYS A 89 -2.77 -13.57 6.28
CA CYS A 89 -2.41 -14.54 7.33
C CYS A 89 -2.57 -13.98 8.76
N LYS A 90 -2.54 -12.66 8.92
CA LYS A 90 -2.76 -12.01 10.24
C LYS A 90 -4.24 -12.00 10.64
N LEU A 91 -5.15 -12.19 9.69
CA LEU A 91 -6.60 -12.22 9.90
C LEU A 91 -7.05 -13.65 10.30
N THR A 92 -6.67 -14.08 11.49
CA THR A 92 -6.88 -15.47 11.95
C THR A 92 -8.25 -15.72 12.58
N GLY A 93 -8.90 -14.66 13.07
CA GLY A 93 -10.23 -14.75 13.68
C GLY A 93 -11.33 -15.04 12.65
N GLU A 94 -12.32 -15.83 13.01
CA GLU A 94 -13.48 -16.17 12.15
C GLU A 94 -14.20 -14.90 11.65
N ALA A 95 -14.40 -13.93 12.55
CA ALA A 95 -15.03 -12.67 12.18
C ALA A 95 -14.21 -11.86 11.15
N ASP A 96 -12.88 -11.86 11.26
CA ASP A 96 -12.00 -11.19 10.32
C ASP A 96 -12.00 -11.89 8.95
N ARG A 97 -11.96 -13.23 8.95
CA ARG A 97 -12.06 -14.02 7.71
C ARG A 97 -13.38 -13.80 7.01
N ALA A 98 -14.49 -13.83 7.75
CA ALA A 98 -15.82 -13.56 7.19
C ALA A 98 -15.91 -12.14 6.58
N LYS A 99 -15.30 -11.14 7.22
CA LYS A 99 -15.21 -9.77 6.64
C LYS A 99 -14.37 -9.75 5.37
N LEU A 100 -13.22 -10.45 5.36
CA LEU A 100 -12.35 -10.53 4.19
C LEU A 100 -13.06 -11.23 3.02
N ASP A 101 -13.73 -12.36 3.30
CA ASP A 101 -14.50 -13.11 2.30
C ASP A 101 -15.63 -12.27 1.70
N ALA A 102 -16.29 -11.44 2.54
CA ALA A 102 -17.35 -10.54 2.10
C ALA A 102 -16.86 -9.43 1.14
N LEU A 103 -15.56 -9.16 1.05
CA LEU A 103 -15.01 -8.23 0.05
C LEU A 103 -15.09 -8.79 -1.37
N GLY A 104 -15.29 -10.09 -1.55
CA GLY A 104 -15.40 -10.74 -2.85
C GLY A 104 -14.16 -10.56 -3.71
N LEU A 105 -12.98 -10.62 -3.09
CA LEU A 105 -11.70 -10.39 -3.77
C LEU A 105 -11.51 -11.36 -4.95
N ARG A 106 -11.04 -10.85 -6.07
CA ARG A 106 -10.64 -11.63 -7.25
C ARG A 106 -9.13 -11.82 -7.32
N LEU A 107 -8.38 -10.86 -6.79
CA LEU A 107 -6.93 -10.90 -6.78
C LEU A 107 -6.39 -10.40 -5.43
N ILE A 108 -5.45 -11.14 -4.88
CA ILE A 108 -4.55 -10.69 -3.82
C ILE A 108 -3.15 -10.58 -4.43
N LEU A 109 -2.57 -9.39 -4.40
CA LEU A 109 -1.20 -9.13 -4.82
C LEU A 109 -0.32 -8.95 -3.58
N ASP A 110 0.48 -9.95 -3.28
CA ASP A 110 1.40 -9.95 -2.15
C ASP A 110 2.77 -9.39 -2.58
N LEU A 111 3.12 -8.25 -2.01
CA LEU A 111 4.35 -7.52 -2.30
C LEU A 111 5.54 -7.94 -1.42
N ARG A 112 5.37 -8.98 -0.60
CA ARG A 112 6.42 -9.50 0.28
C ARG A 112 7.46 -10.29 -0.51
N SER A 113 8.63 -10.46 0.08
CA SER A 113 9.65 -11.39 -0.44
C SER A 113 9.20 -12.84 -0.28
N SER A 114 9.77 -13.71 -1.08
CA SER A 114 9.52 -15.16 -1.01
C SER A 114 9.82 -15.73 0.38
N GLY A 115 10.87 -15.24 1.04
CA GLY A 115 11.22 -15.64 2.41
C GLY A 115 10.20 -15.21 3.46
N GLU A 116 9.57 -14.03 3.30
CA GLU A 116 8.48 -13.58 4.18
C GLU A 116 7.23 -14.45 4.00
N VAL A 117 6.88 -14.78 2.74
CA VAL A 117 5.70 -15.59 2.41
C VAL A 117 5.84 -17.03 2.89
N GLN A 118 7.04 -17.63 2.76
CA GLN A 118 7.30 -18.99 3.24
C GLN A 118 7.10 -19.13 4.76
N LYS A 119 7.47 -18.09 5.52
CA LYS A 119 7.29 -18.07 6.98
C LYS A 119 5.82 -17.92 7.39
N GLU A 120 5.08 -17.08 6.67
CA GLU A 120 3.68 -16.75 6.99
C GLU A 120 2.85 -16.67 5.69
N PRO A 121 2.41 -17.81 5.14
CA PRO A 121 1.59 -17.82 3.92
C PRO A 121 0.22 -17.19 4.15
N ASP A 122 -0.29 -16.47 3.15
CA ASP A 122 -1.58 -15.81 3.23
C ASP A 122 -2.76 -16.79 3.27
N TYR A 123 -3.81 -16.35 3.95
CA TYR A 123 -5.15 -16.90 3.75
C TYR A 123 -5.73 -16.33 2.45
N VAL A 124 -6.22 -17.20 1.58
CA VAL A 124 -6.81 -16.84 0.28
C VAL A 124 -8.30 -17.18 0.31
N PRO A 125 -9.19 -16.17 0.24
CA PRO A 125 -10.62 -16.39 0.11
C PRO A 125 -10.98 -17.22 -1.12
N ASP A 126 -12.07 -17.96 -1.04
CA ASP A 126 -12.59 -18.73 -2.18
C ASP A 126 -12.87 -17.80 -3.38
N GLY A 127 -12.42 -18.20 -4.55
CA GLY A 127 -12.56 -17.42 -5.78
C GLY A 127 -11.52 -16.32 -6.00
N ALA A 128 -10.65 -16.04 -5.00
CA ALA A 128 -9.52 -15.14 -5.16
C ALA A 128 -8.29 -15.86 -5.73
N ARG A 129 -7.54 -15.18 -6.57
CA ARG A 129 -6.22 -15.59 -7.05
C ARG A 129 -5.14 -14.88 -6.21
N LEU A 130 -4.14 -15.62 -5.75
CA LEU A 130 -2.96 -15.04 -5.09
C LEU A 130 -1.82 -14.93 -6.10
N VAL A 131 -1.23 -13.76 -6.16
CA VAL A 131 0.00 -13.48 -6.91
C VAL A 131 1.03 -12.87 -5.98
N GLN A 132 2.17 -13.52 -5.83
CA GLN A 132 3.29 -13.00 -5.07
C GLN A 132 4.36 -12.46 -6.02
N ILE A 133 4.69 -11.19 -5.87
CA ILE A 133 5.79 -10.54 -6.57
C ILE A 133 6.43 -9.55 -5.59
N CYS A 134 7.70 -9.75 -5.24
CA CYS A 134 8.38 -8.86 -4.31
C CYS A 134 8.38 -7.40 -4.81
N GLY A 135 7.86 -6.50 -3.99
CA GLY A 135 7.76 -5.07 -4.29
C GLY A 135 9.05 -4.29 -4.02
N LEU A 136 10.12 -4.95 -3.57
CA LEU A 136 11.43 -4.32 -3.35
C LEU A 136 12.54 -5.32 -3.65
N CYS A 137 13.30 -5.04 -4.69
CA CYS A 137 14.48 -5.83 -5.07
C CYS A 137 15.72 -4.95 -5.14
N ALA A 138 16.88 -5.55 -4.95
CA ALA A 138 18.17 -4.92 -5.21
C ALA A 138 18.42 -4.77 -6.73
N GLU A 139 19.53 -4.12 -7.08
CA GLU A 139 19.86 -3.88 -8.50
C GLU A 139 20.16 -5.17 -9.28
N ASP A 140 20.72 -6.17 -8.62
CA ASP A 140 20.95 -7.50 -9.19
C ASP A 140 19.70 -8.38 -9.24
N GLY A 141 18.55 -7.86 -8.76
CA GLY A 141 17.26 -8.52 -8.80
C GLY A 141 16.96 -9.41 -7.60
N HIS A 142 17.86 -9.57 -6.61
CA HIS A 142 17.51 -10.32 -5.43
C HIS A 142 16.46 -9.58 -4.57
N GLU A 143 15.57 -10.33 -3.95
CA GLU A 143 14.51 -9.79 -3.12
C GLU A 143 15.04 -9.24 -1.80
N ILE A 144 14.60 -8.03 -1.43
CA ILE A 144 14.89 -7.42 -0.13
C ILE A 144 13.74 -7.77 0.82
N SER A 145 14.09 -8.46 1.92
CA SER A 145 13.14 -8.92 2.92
C SER A 145 13.07 -7.95 4.11
N PHE A 146 11.84 -7.75 4.61
CA PHE A 146 11.58 -7.08 5.88
C PHE A 146 11.20 -8.09 6.98
N ALA A 147 11.55 -9.35 6.83
CA ALA A 147 11.41 -10.32 7.90
C ALA A 147 12.29 -9.92 9.11
N PRO A 148 11.86 -10.23 10.34
CA PRO A 148 12.61 -9.83 11.55
C PRO A 148 14.09 -10.20 11.52
N ASP A 149 14.42 -11.37 10.97
CA ASP A 149 15.79 -11.85 10.88
C ASP A 149 16.66 -11.04 9.88
N ASP A 150 16.02 -10.42 8.88
CA ASP A 150 16.68 -9.66 7.82
C ASP A 150 16.78 -8.16 8.16
N ILE A 151 15.93 -7.68 9.08
CA ILE A 151 15.90 -6.28 9.52
C ILE A 151 17.26 -5.85 10.09
N ALA A 152 17.93 -6.72 10.84
CA ALA A 152 19.23 -6.41 11.40
C ALA A 152 20.25 -6.09 10.29
N THR A 153 20.24 -6.81 9.18
CA THR A 153 21.09 -6.56 8.02
C THR A 153 20.74 -5.23 7.34
N LEU A 154 19.45 -4.93 7.21
CA LEU A 154 18.99 -3.66 6.67
C LEU A 154 19.40 -2.48 7.58
N MET A 155 19.25 -2.63 8.88
CA MET A 155 19.65 -1.61 9.86
C MET A 155 21.15 -1.37 9.87
N LYS A 156 21.95 -2.41 9.71
CA LYS A 156 23.41 -2.27 9.56
C LYS A 156 23.78 -1.45 8.33
N GLY A 157 23.15 -1.70 7.18
CA GLY A 157 23.34 -0.89 5.98
C GLY A 157 22.93 0.58 6.19
N TYR A 158 21.88 0.81 6.97
CA TYR A 158 21.47 2.16 7.37
C TYR A 158 22.51 2.84 8.27
N GLU A 159 23.07 2.15 9.25
CA GLU A 159 24.08 2.67 10.18
C GLU A 159 25.45 2.91 9.49
N GLU A 160 25.81 2.08 8.53
CA GLU A 160 27.03 2.21 7.74
C GLU A 160 26.93 3.30 6.65
N SER A 161 25.75 3.77 6.35
CA SER A 161 25.55 4.88 5.40
C SER A 161 25.97 6.22 6.03
N ALA A 162 26.66 7.04 5.26
CA ALA A 162 27.11 8.37 5.73
C ALA A 162 25.93 9.30 6.10
N ASP A 163 24.75 9.02 5.53
CA ASP A 163 23.49 9.69 5.82
C ASP A 163 22.35 8.66 5.69
N GLY A 164 21.71 8.35 6.81
CA GLY A 164 20.59 7.41 6.85
C GLY A 164 19.41 7.85 5.96
N SER A 165 19.25 9.14 5.70
CA SER A 165 18.22 9.63 4.78
C SER A 165 18.48 9.14 3.35
N THR A 166 19.73 9.13 2.92
CA THR A 166 20.17 8.62 1.60
C THR A 166 19.86 7.14 1.43
N PHE A 167 20.09 6.33 2.49
CA PHE A 167 19.77 4.89 2.44
C PHE A 167 18.27 4.65 2.26
N VAL A 168 17.44 5.31 3.07
CA VAL A 168 15.98 5.21 2.98
C VAL A 168 15.50 5.69 1.61
N GLN A 169 16.02 6.81 1.12
CA GLN A 169 15.70 7.34 -0.19
C GLN A 169 15.98 6.32 -1.29
N ALA A 170 17.18 5.73 -1.31
CA ALA A 170 17.55 4.73 -2.30
C ALA A 170 16.63 3.50 -2.27
N MET A 171 16.17 3.06 -1.10
CA MET A 171 15.18 1.98 -0.99
C MET A 171 13.85 2.34 -1.65
N TYR A 172 13.36 3.56 -1.46
CA TYR A 172 12.09 3.99 -2.09
C TYR A 172 12.23 4.22 -3.59
N GLU A 173 13.36 4.75 -4.04
CA GLU A 173 13.66 4.90 -5.49
C GLU A 173 13.60 3.56 -6.21
N ARG A 174 14.15 2.52 -5.62
CA ARG A 174 14.10 1.15 -6.16
C ARG A 174 12.67 0.59 -6.27
N MET A 175 11.74 1.04 -5.43
CA MET A 175 10.34 0.66 -5.55
C MET A 175 9.63 1.36 -6.72
N LEU A 176 10.02 2.58 -7.07
CA LEU A 176 9.27 3.42 -8.01
C LEU A 176 9.38 2.98 -9.47
N PHE A 177 10.58 2.56 -9.92
CA PHE A 177 10.84 2.35 -11.33
C PHE A 177 11.09 0.89 -11.69
N GLY A 178 10.54 0.45 -12.82
CA GLY A 178 10.76 -0.89 -13.35
C GLY A 178 10.16 -2.01 -12.50
N ASN A 179 9.41 -1.69 -11.46
CA ASN A 179 8.88 -2.63 -10.47
C ASN A 179 7.85 -3.59 -11.10
N LYS A 180 8.17 -4.88 -11.09
CA LYS A 180 7.32 -5.92 -11.68
C LYS A 180 6.00 -6.07 -10.94
N ALA A 181 6.00 -5.90 -9.62
CA ALA A 181 4.80 -6.00 -8.81
C ALA A 181 3.79 -4.90 -9.14
N PHE A 182 4.27 -3.67 -9.35
CA PHE A 182 3.40 -2.55 -9.70
C PHE A 182 2.90 -2.64 -11.14
N LYS A 183 3.72 -3.17 -12.06
CA LYS A 183 3.25 -3.49 -13.41
C LYS A 183 2.12 -4.53 -13.39
N GLU A 184 2.23 -5.55 -12.55
CA GLU A 184 1.15 -6.54 -12.38
C GLU A 184 -0.11 -5.92 -11.77
N LEU A 185 0.03 -5.01 -10.79
CA LEU A 185 -1.10 -4.26 -10.25
C LEU A 185 -1.88 -3.54 -11.35
N PHE A 186 -1.20 -2.74 -12.17
CA PHE A 186 -1.84 -1.99 -13.25
C PHE A 186 -2.40 -2.91 -14.33
N ARG A 187 -1.67 -3.97 -14.70
CA ARG A 187 -2.18 -4.99 -15.63
C ARG A 187 -3.51 -5.60 -15.13
N ALA A 188 -3.57 -5.93 -13.85
CA ALA A 188 -4.78 -6.51 -13.26
C ALA A 188 -5.95 -5.51 -13.24
N LEU A 189 -5.68 -4.23 -12.94
CA LEU A 189 -6.69 -3.17 -12.99
C LEU A 189 -7.21 -2.95 -14.41
N GLU A 190 -6.34 -2.88 -15.40
CA GLU A 190 -6.69 -2.76 -16.83
C GLU A 190 -7.52 -3.97 -17.31
N ALA A 191 -7.19 -5.17 -16.84
CA ALA A 191 -7.94 -6.39 -17.14
C ALA A 191 -9.28 -6.51 -16.38
N GLY A 192 -9.59 -5.58 -15.49
CA GLY A 192 -10.80 -5.61 -14.66
C GLY A 192 -10.79 -6.75 -13.62
N GLU A 193 -9.60 -7.18 -13.18
CA GLU A 193 -9.45 -8.20 -12.13
C GLU A 193 -9.72 -7.61 -10.73
N THR A 194 -10.85 -6.95 -10.58
CA THR A 194 -11.27 -6.32 -9.31
C THR A 194 -12.47 -7.04 -8.72
N PRO A 195 -12.72 -6.98 -7.39
CA PRO A 195 -11.92 -6.30 -6.37
C PRO A 195 -10.51 -6.88 -6.15
N ILE A 196 -9.53 -6.00 -6.00
CA ILE A 196 -8.13 -6.36 -5.73
C ILE A 196 -7.69 -5.90 -4.34
N LEU A 197 -6.96 -6.75 -3.64
CA LEU A 197 -6.20 -6.40 -2.44
C LEU A 197 -4.71 -6.46 -2.76
N PHE A 198 -3.96 -5.41 -2.47
CA PHE A 198 -2.51 -5.49 -2.45
C PHE A 198 -1.95 -5.14 -1.07
N HIS A 199 -0.92 -5.84 -0.66
CA HIS A 199 -0.34 -5.71 0.68
C HIS A 199 1.16 -6.03 0.70
N CYS A 200 1.80 -5.67 1.82
CA CYS A 200 3.11 -6.14 2.21
C CYS A 200 3.07 -6.55 3.68
N SER A 201 4.20 -6.66 4.37
CA SER A 201 4.25 -7.12 5.76
C SER A 201 3.53 -6.19 6.74
N ALA A 202 3.65 -4.87 6.58
CA ALA A 202 3.03 -3.86 7.44
C ALA A 202 1.94 -3.02 6.74
N GLY A 203 1.69 -3.24 5.45
CA GLY A 203 0.79 -2.41 4.66
C GLY A 203 1.22 -0.94 4.55
N LYS A 204 2.49 -0.64 4.80
CA LYS A 204 3.02 0.72 4.94
C LYS A 204 3.87 1.14 3.74
N ASP A 205 5.08 0.61 3.59
CA ASP A 205 6.06 1.11 2.64
C ASP A 205 5.81 0.64 1.20
N ARG A 206 6.04 -0.65 0.85
CA ARG A 206 5.75 -1.22 -0.48
C ARG A 206 4.29 -0.97 -0.90
N THR A 207 3.37 -1.21 0.02
CA THR A 207 1.94 -0.95 -0.16
C THR A 207 1.63 0.54 -0.29
N GLY A 208 2.33 1.39 0.45
CA GLY A 208 2.18 2.84 0.38
C GLY A 208 2.59 3.40 -0.97
N VAL A 209 3.73 2.95 -1.50
CA VAL A 209 4.19 3.33 -2.84
C VAL A 209 3.19 2.87 -3.91
N ALA A 210 2.76 1.61 -3.87
CA ALA A 210 1.75 1.09 -4.81
C ALA A 210 0.43 1.90 -4.79
N ALA A 211 0.02 2.41 -3.62
CA ALA A 211 -1.19 3.21 -3.47
C ALA A 211 -1.05 4.67 -3.91
N MET A 212 0.17 5.13 -4.17
CA MET A 212 0.45 6.51 -4.61
C MET A 212 0.54 6.63 -6.13
N LEU A 213 0.83 5.53 -6.81
CA LEU A 213 0.91 5.42 -8.27
C LEU A 213 -0.47 5.41 -8.90
#